data_ca586e66c1717388642fc114196914c9
#
_entry.id   ca586e66c1717388642fc114196914c9
#
_cell.length_a   1.000
_cell.length_b   1.000
_cell.length_c   1.000
_cell.angle_alpha   90.00
_cell.angle_beta   90.00
_cell.angle_gamma   90.00
#
_symmetry.space_group_name_H-M   'P 1'
#
loop_
_entity.id
_entity.type
_entity.pdbx_description
1 polymer ?
#
loop_
_entity_poly.entity_id
_entity_poly.type
_entity_poly.pdbx_seq_one_letter_code
_entity_poly.pdbx_strand_id
1 'polypeptide(L)'
;MAIWFSIGAIAVAFAQSSPARIENPKVQGKNVDRCADIDGVNDCSARGQSKAASRICIAYGYADQVDSHWHASSGVATHYISQYDMHAGEVKGRWESRPSDGVFDWVVCKK
;
A
#
# COMPACT_ATOMS: atom_id res chain seq x y z
N MET A 1 27.92 32.66 11.96
CA MET A 1 26.86 32.69 10.93
C MET A 1 26.72 31.38 10.21
N ALA A 2 27.83 30.76 9.81
CA ALA A 2 27.77 29.45 9.12
C ALA A 2 27.10 28.35 9.96
N ILE A 3 27.10 28.45 11.27
CA ILE A 3 26.53 27.48 12.21
C ILE A 3 25.01 27.26 11.98
N TRP A 4 24.32 28.28 11.54
CA TRP A 4 22.87 28.22 11.32
C TRP A 4 22.46 27.17 10.28
N PHE A 5 23.24 26.98 9.24
CA PHE A 5 22.95 26.05 8.18
C PHE A 5 23.04 24.59 8.65
N SER A 6 23.91 24.30 9.59
CA SER A 6 24.02 22.96 10.17
C SER A 6 22.77 22.54 10.92
N ILE A 7 22.12 23.47 11.62
CA ILE A 7 20.86 23.20 12.33
C ILE A 7 19.74 22.88 11.35
N GLY A 8 19.65 23.59 10.23
CA GLY A 8 18.65 23.33 9.20
C GLY A 8 18.78 21.94 8.59
N ALA A 9 20.00 21.48 8.36
CA ALA A 9 20.25 20.14 7.82
C ALA A 9 19.76 19.03 8.77
N ILE A 10 19.93 19.18 10.07
CA ILE A 10 19.47 18.23 11.07
C ILE A 10 17.93 18.14 11.07
N ALA A 11 17.23 19.27 10.99
CA ALA A 11 15.77 19.30 10.93
C ALA A 11 15.21 18.56 9.71
N VAL A 12 15.86 18.70 8.55
CA VAL A 12 15.47 18.01 7.33
C VAL A 12 15.62 16.49 7.50
N ALA A 13 16.68 16.02 8.12
CA ALA A 13 16.89 14.59 8.35
C ALA A 13 15.78 13.96 9.21
N PHE A 14 15.30 14.63 10.24
CA PHE A 14 14.17 14.15 11.04
C PHE A 14 12.88 14.08 10.25
N ALA A 15 12.59 15.06 9.41
CA ALA A 15 11.38 15.08 8.59
C ALA A 15 11.32 13.88 7.64
N GLN A 16 12.48 13.41 7.14
CA GLN A 16 12.56 12.28 6.22
C GLN A 16 12.26 10.93 6.87
N SER A 17 12.29 10.81 8.20
CA SER A 17 12.04 9.56 8.91
C SER A 17 10.57 9.34 9.28
N SER A 18 9.71 10.33 9.05
CA SER A 18 8.29 10.24 9.38
C SER A 18 7.53 9.34 8.41
N PRO A 19 6.51 8.58 8.88
CA PRO A 19 5.62 7.83 7.98
C PRO A 19 4.91 8.76 7.00
N ALA A 20 4.57 8.24 5.84
CA ALA A 20 3.83 8.98 4.82
C ALA A 20 2.38 8.49 4.76
N ARG A 21 1.44 9.42 4.70
CA ARG A 21 0.04 9.12 4.46
C ARG A 21 -0.30 9.40 3.00
N ILE A 22 -0.88 8.39 2.34
CA ILE A 22 -1.33 8.48 0.96
C ILE A 22 -2.84 8.49 0.95
N GLU A 23 -3.43 9.61 0.53
CA GLU A 23 -4.87 9.75 0.41
C GLU A 23 -5.33 9.19 -0.93
N ASN A 24 -6.45 8.48 -0.90
CA ASN A 24 -7.09 7.95 -2.10
C ASN A 24 -6.09 7.26 -3.03
N PRO A 25 -5.38 6.23 -2.53
CA PRO A 25 -4.31 5.60 -3.30
C PRO A 25 -4.82 5.00 -4.59
N LYS A 26 -4.00 5.08 -5.64
CA LYS A 26 -4.30 4.52 -6.94
C LYS A 26 -3.16 3.65 -7.42
N VAL A 27 -3.51 2.54 -8.04
CA VAL A 27 -2.57 1.66 -8.73
C VAL A 27 -3.14 1.42 -10.12
N GLN A 28 -2.33 1.58 -11.14
CA GLN A 28 -2.75 1.50 -12.54
C GLN A 28 -3.93 2.45 -12.86
N GLY A 29 -3.94 3.63 -12.23
CA GLY A 29 -4.93 4.66 -12.48
C GLY A 29 -6.30 4.44 -11.83
N LYS A 30 -6.47 3.40 -11.03
CA LYS A 30 -7.74 3.07 -10.36
C LYS A 30 -7.58 3.00 -8.86
N ASN A 31 -8.66 3.24 -8.13
CA ASN A 31 -8.72 2.98 -6.69
C ASN A 31 -8.42 1.51 -6.40
N VAL A 32 -7.94 1.22 -5.21
CA VAL A 32 -7.49 -0.13 -4.85
C VAL A 32 -8.50 -0.81 -3.97
N ASP A 33 -8.84 -2.05 -4.34
CA ASP A 33 -9.75 -2.93 -3.59
C ASP A 33 -9.16 -3.25 -2.21
N ARG A 34 -10.01 -3.22 -1.19
CA ARG A 34 -9.64 -3.59 0.18
C ARG A 34 -9.30 -5.06 0.35
N CYS A 35 -9.73 -5.92 -0.55
CA CYS A 35 -9.46 -7.36 -0.52
C CYS A 35 -8.19 -7.68 -1.31
N ALA A 36 -7.59 -8.81 -0.99
CA ALA A 36 -6.48 -9.35 -1.78
C ALA A 36 -6.71 -10.86 -1.99
N ASP A 37 -6.38 -11.37 -3.16
CA ASP A 37 -6.28 -12.81 -3.36
C ASP A 37 -4.94 -13.28 -2.82
N ILE A 38 -4.98 -14.19 -1.85
CA ILE A 38 -3.79 -14.76 -1.23
C ILE A 38 -3.77 -16.26 -1.52
N ASP A 39 -2.85 -16.67 -2.38
CA ASP A 39 -2.66 -18.08 -2.78
C ASP A 39 -3.97 -18.74 -3.22
N GLY A 40 -4.71 -18.07 -4.08
CA GLY A 40 -5.94 -18.57 -4.68
C GLY A 40 -7.22 -18.32 -3.88
N VAL A 41 -7.13 -17.66 -2.73
CA VAL A 41 -8.29 -17.33 -1.88
C VAL A 41 -8.47 -15.83 -1.83
N ASN A 42 -9.67 -15.36 -2.20
CA ASN A 42 -10.02 -13.94 -2.07
C ASN A 42 -10.28 -13.63 -0.59
N ASP A 43 -9.39 -12.85 0.01
CA ASP A 43 -9.41 -12.52 1.42
C ASP A 43 -9.85 -11.08 1.62
N CYS A 44 -11.03 -10.88 2.19
CA CYS A 44 -11.59 -9.56 2.52
C CYS A 44 -11.56 -9.29 4.02
N SER A 45 -10.84 -10.10 4.79
CA SER A 45 -10.60 -9.90 6.21
C SER A 45 -9.50 -8.86 6.45
N ALA A 46 -9.19 -8.61 7.71
CA ALA A 46 -8.07 -7.74 8.10
C ALA A 46 -6.75 -8.18 7.46
N ARG A 47 -6.54 -9.49 7.28
CA ARG A 47 -5.35 -10.03 6.61
C ARG A 47 -5.27 -9.60 5.15
N GLY A 48 -6.36 -9.72 4.41
CA GLY A 48 -6.41 -9.29 3.01
C GLY A 48 -6.21 -7.79 2.87
N GLN A 49 -6.85 -7.01 3.73
CA GLN A 49 -6.68 -5.57 3.78
C GLN A 49 -5.22 -5.18 4.04
N SER A 50 -4.59 -5.81 5.02
CA SER A 50 -3.18 -5.57 5.36
C SER A 50 -2.26 -5.88 4.19
N LYS A 51 -2.50 -7.00 3.49
CA LYS A 51 -1.71 -7.40 2.33
C LYS A 51 -1.85 -6.37 1.19
N ALA A 52 -3.07 -5.97 0.87
CA ALA A 52 -3.32 -4.99 -0.18
C ALA A 52 -2.69 -3.64 0.17
N ALA A 53 -2.85 -3.18 1.41
CA ALA A 53 -2.25 -1.92 1.89
C ALA A 53 -0.72 -1.96 1.81
N SER A 54 -0.10 -3.07 2.20
CA SER A 54 1.35 -3.27 2.09
C SER A 54 1.82 -3.12 0.65
N ARG A 55 1.10 -3.70 -0.29
CA ARG A 55 1.47 -3.65 -1.71
C ARG A 55 1.23 -2.28 -2.33
N ILE A 56 0.24 -1.53 -1.85
CA ILE A 56 0.09 -0.12 -2.22
C ILE A 56 1.35 0.65 -1.80
N CYS A 57 1.78 0.49 -0.56
CA CYS A 57 2.96 1.19 -0.06
C CYS A 57 4.20 0.86 -0.88
N ILE A 58 4.42 -0.41 -1.22
CA ILE A 58 5.53 -0.83 -2.07
C ILE A 58 5.43 -0.19 -3.46
N ALA A 59 4.23 -0.15 -4.05
CA ALA A 59 4.02 0.49 -5.35
C ALA A 59 4.35 1.98 -5.34
N TYR A 60 4.19 2.64 -4.20
CA TYR A 60 4.53 4.05 -4.02
C TYR A 60 5.98 4.29 -3.57
N GLY A 61 6.79 3.22 -3.48
CA GLY A 61 8.21 3.33 -3.14
C GLY A 61 8.54 3.23 -1.65
N TYR A 62 7.60 2.79 -0.83
CA TYR A 62 7.79 2.59 0.60
C TYR A 62 8.04 1.12 0.95
N ALA A 63 8.44 0.85 2.18
CA ALA A 63 8.78 -0.51 2.61
C ALA A 63 7.55 -1.34 2.97
N ASP A 64 6.60 -0.77 3.71
CA ASP A 64 5.43 -1.49 4.21
C ASP A 64 4.36 -0.51 4.69
N GLN A 65 3.17 -1.04 5.00
CA GLN A 65 2.08 -0.28 5.59
C GLN A 65 2.16 -0.27 7.12
N VAL A 66 1.63 0.79 7.72
CA VAL A 66 1.45 0.92 9.17
C VAL A 66 -0.02 0.82 9.50
N ASP A 67 -0.87 1.48 8.72
CA ASP A 67 -2.30 1.57 8.96
C ASP A 67 -3.02 1.85 7.65
N SER A 68 -4.32 1.57 7.62
CA SER A 68 -5.14 1.82 6.43
C SER A 68 -6.61 1.93 6.82
N HIS A 69 -7.37 2.54 5.92
CA HIS A 69 -8.82 2.68 6.06
C HIS A 69 -9.47 2.55 4.69
N TRP A 70 -10.63 1.91 4.66
CA TRP A 70 -11.39 1.72 3.43
C TRP A 70 -12.86 2.09 3.65
N HIS A 71 -13.59 2.34 2.55
CA HIS A 71 -15.01 2.58 2.57
C HIS A 71 -15.72 1.73 1.52
N ALA A 72 -17.01 1.48 1.73
CA ALA A 72 -17.83 0.77 0.76
C ALA A 72 -17.94 1.60 -0.52
N SER A 73 -17.69 0.96 -1.66
CA SER A 73 -17.77 1.62 -2.96
C SER A 73 -17.99 0.56 -4.03
N SER A 74 -18.97 0.77 -4.89
CA SER A 74 -19.20 -0.10 -6.03
C SER A 74 -18.45 0.44 -7.25
N GLY A 75 -18.09 -0.44 -8.16
CA GLY A 75 -17.38 -0.08 -9.38
C GLY A 75 -16.19 -0.98 -9.64
N VAL A 76 -15.27 -0.52 -10.48
CA VAL A 76 -14.06 -1.26 -10.83
C VAL A 76 -12.89 -0.70 -10.07
N ALA A 77 -12.13 -1.58 -9.43
CA ALA A 77 -10.93 -1.23 -8.68
C ALA A 77 -9.77 -2.12 -9.10
N THR A 78 -8.56 -1.71 -8.74
CA THR A 78 -7.36 -2.53 -8.91
C THR A 78 -7.23 -3.47 -7.71
N HIS A 79 -7.13 -4.75 -7.98
CA HIS A 79 -7.12 -5.82 -6.99
C HIS A 79 -5.77 -6.52 -6.98
N TYR A 80 -5.21 -6.72 -5.78
CA TYR A 80 -3.92 -7.40 -5.63
C TYR A 80 -4.10 -8.90 -5.58
N ILE A 81 -3.27 -9.62 -6.35
CA ILE A 81 -3.25 -11.08 -6.37
C ILE A 81 -1.86 -11.55 -6.02
N SER A 82 -1.78 -12.34 -4.96
CA SER A 82 -0.54 -12.94 -4.49
C SER A 82 -0.53 -14.44 -4.79
N GLN A 83 0.57 -14.93 -5.34
CA GLN A 83 0.76 -16.34 -5.63
C GLN A 83 2.11 -16.81 -5.10
N TYR A 84 2.12 -17.96 -4.44
CA TYR A 84 3.35 -18.62 -4.05
C TYR A 84 3.87 -19.48 -5.19
N ASP A 85 5.11 -19.26 -5.58
CA ASP A 85 5.77 -20.07 -6.60
C ASP A 85 6.67 -21.10 -5.89
N MET A 86 6.23 -22.34 -5.88
CA MET A 86 6.96 -23.42 -5.20
C MET A 86 8.33 -23.69 -5.83
N HIS A 87 8.48 -23.51 -7.14
CA HIS A 87 9.75 -23.76 -7.83
C HIS A 87 10.77 -22.66 -7.54
N ALA A 88 10.33 -21.42 -7.52
CA ALA A 88 11.19 -20.29 -7.21
C ALA A 88 11.35 -20.05 -5.71
N GLY A 89 10.48 -20.62 -4.88
CA GLY A 89 10.48 -20.41 -3.43
C GLY A 89 10.14 -18.99 -3.03
N GLU A 90 9.35 -18.28 -3.84
CA GLU A 90 9.03 -16.87 -3.61
C GLU A 90 7.55 -16.57 -3.82
N VAL A 91 7.08 -15.48 -3.21
CA VAL A 91 5.74 -14.97 -3.42
C VAL A 91 5.78 -13.99 -4.59
N LYS A 92 5.00 -14.29 -5.62
CA LYS A 92 4.77 -13.38 -6.75
C LYS A 92 3.44 -12.69 -6.59
N GLY A 93 3.33 -11.49 -7.11
CA GLY A 93 2.10 -10.74 -7.06
C GLY A 93 1.87 -9.94 -8.33
N ARG A 94 0.61 -9.68 -8.59
CA ARG A 94 0.19 -8.84 -9.71
C ARG A 94 -1.06 -8.07 -9.35
N TRP A 95 -1.39 -7.11 -10.19
CA TRP A 95 -2.60 -6.30 -10.05
C TRP A 95 -3.55 -6.61 -11.19
N GLU A 96 -4.85 -6.71 -10.88
CA GLU A 96 -5.91 -6.90 -11.87
C GLU A 96 -7.02 -5.88 -11.64
N SER A 97 -7.74 -5.50 -12.71
CA SER A 97 -8.96 -4.71 -12.59
C SER A 97 -10.13 -5.65 -12.36
N ARG A 98 -10.89 -5.41 -11.29
CA ARG A 98 -12.06 -6.22 -10.91
C ARG A 98 -13.16 -5.34 -10.35
N PRO A 99 -14.43 -5.80 -10.37
CA PRO A 99 -15.48 -5.19 -9.58
C PRO A 99 -15.13 -5.24 -8.10
N SER A 100 -15.45 -4.17 -7.37
CA SER A 100 -15.15 -4.05 -5.95
C SER A 100 -16.37 -3.56 -5.18
N ASP A 101 -16.47 -3.92 -3.91
CA ASP A 101 -17.44 -3.37 -2.97
C ASP A 101 -16.82 -2.47 -1.91
N GLY A 102 -15.51 -2.30 -1.94
CA GLY A 102 -14.79 -1.44 -1.01
C GLY A 102 -13.41 -1.07 -1.52
N VAL A 103 -13.02 0.20 -1.32
CA VAL A 103 -11.74 0.73 -1.77
C VAL A 103 -11.07 1.51 -0.65
N PHE A 104 -9.75 1.62 -0.69
CA PHE A 104 -9.00 2.36 0.32
C PHE A 104 -9.24 3.86 0.22
N ASP A 105 -9.49 4.49 1.37
CA ASP A 105 -9.51 5.94 1.55
C ASP A 105 -8.09 6.48 1.67
N TRP A 106 -7.28 5.79 2.47
CA TRP A 106 -5.90 6.18 2.72
C TRP A 106 -5.12 4.97 3.23
N VAL A 107 -3.83 5.06 3.06
CA VAL A 107 -2.86 4.14 3.68
C VAL A 107 -1.73 4.96 4.29
N VAL A 108 -1.20 4.49 5.41
CA VAL A 108 -0.01 5.05 6.03
C VAL A 108 1.15 4.09 5.81
N CYS A 109 2.21 4.61 5.23
CA CYS A 109 3.37 3.82 4.82
C CYS A 109 4.62 4.22 5.62
N LYS A 110 5.47 3.26 5.90
CA LYS A 110 6.79 3.49 6.50
C LYS A 110 7.89 3.22 5.49
N LYS A 111 8.99 3.87 5.71
CA LYS A 111 10.19 3.69 4.87
C LYS A 111 10.97 2.43 5.21
#